data_633d7fd5fec29dc0fb2f55f1a3ef4924
#
_entry.id   633d7fd5fec29dc0fb2f55f1a3ef4924
#
_cell.length_a   1.000
_cell.length_b   1.000
_cell.length_c   1.000
_cell.angle_alpha   90.00
_cell.angle_beta   90.00
_cell.angle_gamma   90.00
#
_symmetry.space_group_name_H-M   'P 1'
#
loop_
_entity.id
_entity.type
_entity.pdbx_description
1 polymer ?
#
loop_
_entity_poly.entity_id
_entity_poly.type
_entity_poly.pdbx_seq_one_letter_code
_entity_poly.pdbx_strand_id
1 'polypeptide(L)'
;MFSSNIDCKKVFQKAYENRYTWPEKFNGYSGNCFFKENKSFYDGNFTIGKNFQPHVKDIQEKEVVKKISSQLFEVVIHRVKKSFDEIHSKNEFHLLEQSEKGIEMEVSGKNNGDKYRVKDGNINMVFRKIHGTIIQIFVEDFFDTGNGVLSCKYSSQQLEVNSLTPKTQKYKYLDNFVKIKNTDLWVLESRIINSINKNKEELVNHFIFKNIVTI
;
A
#
# COMPACT_ATOMS: atom_id res chain seq x y z
N MET A 1 20.30 -27.88 19.73
CA MET A 1 19.54 -26.99 18.84
C MET A 1 19.95 -25.57 19.20
N PHE A 2 20.74 -24.92 18.38
CA PHE A 2 21.08 -23.51 18.58
C PHE A 2 19.84 -22.69 18.18
N SER A 3 19.09 -22.20 19.15
CA SER A 3 18.12 -21.14 18.94
C SER A 3 18.94 -19.90 18.56
N SER A 4 19.13 -19.63 17.28
CA SER A 4 19.68 -18.36 16.85
C SER A 4 18.70 -17.28 17.31
N ASN A 5 19.16 -16.44 18.23
CA ASN A 5 18.36 -15.33 18.75
C ASN A 5 18.09 -14.38 17.57
N ILE A 6 16.89 -14.45 17.02
CA ILE A 6 16.49 -13.66 15.84
C ILE A 6 16.39 -12.20 16.26
N ASP A 7 17.22 -11.36 15.67
CA ASP A 7 17.09 -9.90 15.82
C ASP A 7 15.95 -9.38 14.94
N CYS A 8 14.74 -9.40 15.50
CA CYS A 8 13.51 -8.99 14.79
C CYS A 8 13.61 -7.55 14.27
N LYS A 9 14.28 -6.66 15.00
CA LYS A 9 14.48 -5.26 14.57
C LYS A 9 15.28 -5.20 13.27
N LYS A 10 16.41 -5.93 13.21
CA LYS A 10 17.24 -5.97 11.99
C LYS A 10 16.53 -6.65 10.82
N VAL A 11 15.77 -7.73 11.10
CA VAL A 11 14.98 -8.41 10.07
C VAL A 11 13.94 -7.46 9.48
N PHE A 12 13.19 -6.76 10.33
CA PHE A 12 12.18 -5.81 9.88
C PHE A 12 12.80 -4.61 9.18
N GLN A 13 13.90 -4.05 9.72
CA GLN A 13 14.59 -2.90 9.11
C GLN A 13 15.04 -3.21 7.68
N LYS A 14 15.68 -4.36 7.44
CA LYS A 14 16.07 -4.78 6.08
C LYS A 14 14.88 -4.86 5.14
N ALA A 15 13.77 -5.45 5.58
CA ALA A 15 12.56 -5.56 4.77
C ALA A 15 11.89 -4.19 4.55
N TYR A 16 11.92 -3.29 5.54
CA TYR A 16 11.44 -1.93 5.44
C TYR A 16 12.23 -1.13 4.41
N GLU A 17 13.55 -1.23 4.42
CA GLU A 17 14.48 -0.53 3.52
C GLU A 17 14.47 -1.14 2.10
N ASN A 18 14.08 -2.41 1.95
CA ASN A 18 13.92 -3.07 0.65
C ASN A 18 12.70 -2.60 -0.15
N ARG A 19 11.81 -1.80 0.45
CA ARG A 19 10.66 -1.24 -0.27
C ARG A 19 11.11 -0.18 -1.26
N TYR A 20 10.58 -0.23 -2.47
CA TYR A 20 10.81 0.83 -3.44
C TYR A 20 10.21 2.15 -2.94
N THR A 21 10.99 3.21 -2.94
CA THR A 21 10.59 4.58 -2.62
C THR A 21 11.11 5.55 -3.66
N TRP A 22 10.41 6.65 -3.84
CA TRP A 22 10.87 7.71 -4.74
C TRP A 22 12.07 8.46 -4.15
N PRO A 23 12.99 8.96 -4.99
CA PRO A 23 14.10 9.79 -4.54
C PRO A 23 13.60 11.12 -3.96
N GLU A 24 14.34 11.70 -3.03
CA GLU A 24 13.98 12.94 -2.31
C GLU A 24 13.74 14.13 -3.25
N LYS A 25 14.42 14.16 -4.40
CA LYS A 25 14.28 15.23 -5.40
C LYS A 25 13.09 15.03 -6.35
N PHE A 26 12.28 14.00 -6.13
CA PHE A 26 11.10 13.78 -6.96
C PHE A 26 10.03 14.82 -6.66
N ASN A 27 9.62 15.58 -7.67
CA ASN A 27 8.68 16.68 -7.55
C ASN A 27 7.22 16.29 -7.82
N GLY A 28 7.00 15.05 -8.23
CA GLY A 28 5.68 14.55 -8.58
C GLY A 28 5.53 14.20 -10.05
N TYR A 29 4.31 13.88 -10.44
CA TYR A 29 3.95 13.43 -11.78
C TYR A 29 2.49 13.74 -12.09
N SER A 30 2.17 13.76 -13.38
CA SER A 30 0.81 13.97 -13.87
C SER A 30 0.50 13.02 -15.01
N GLY A 31 -0.77 12.89 -15.36
CA GLY A 31 -1.22 12.05 -16.45
C GLY A 31 -2.74 12.03 -16.58
N ASN A 32 -3.23 11.11 -17.41
CA ASN A 32 -4.65 10.85 -17.53
C ASN A 32 -5.06 9.74 -16.54
N CYS A 33 -6.25 9.86 -15.97
CA CYS A 33 -6.84 8.83 -15.11
C CYS A 33 -8.15 8.33 -15.70
N PHE A 34 -8.37 7.03 -15.62
CA PHE A 34 -9.58 6.36 -16.02
C PHE A 34 -10.08 5.50 -14.87
N PHE A 35 -11.38 5.51 -14.64
CA PHE A 35 -12.00 4.69 -13.61
C PHE A 35 -13.21 3.96 -14.18
N LYS A 36 -13.25 2.65 -13.98
CA LYS A 36 -14.37 1.80 -14.34
C LYS A 36 -14.95 1.15 -13.11
N GLU A 37 -16.24 1.32 -12.91
CA GLU A 37 -17.02 0.66 -11.87
C GLU A 37 -18.31 0.11 -12.51
N ASN A 38 -18.51 -1.20 -12.50
CA ASN A 38 -19.63 -1.86 -13.17
C ASN A 38 -19.68 -1.50 -14.67
N LYS A 39 -20.76 -0.83 -15.10
CA LYS A 39 -20.96 -0.35 -16.47
C LYS A 39 -20.55 1.10 -16.69
N SER A 40 -20.18 1.82 -15.61
CA SER A 40 -19.80 3.22 -15.68
C SER A 40 -18.31 3.35 -15.99
N PHE A 41 -17.96 4.35 -16.78
CA PHE A 41 -16.60 4.68 -17.16
C PHE A 41 -16.42 6.19 -17.02
N TYR A 42 -15.31 6.59 -16.41
CA TYR A 42 -14.96 7.98 -16.18
C TYR A 42 -13.53 8.22 -16.64
N ASP A 43 -13.28 9.37 -17.25
CA ASP A 43 -11.97 9.80 -17.67
C ASP A 43 -11.70 11.23 -17.25
N GLY A 44 -10.45 11.52 -16.93
CA GLY A 44 -10.00 12.82 -16.48
C GLY A 44 -8.49 12.89 -16.40
N ASN A 45 -8.02 13.95 -15.75
CA ASN A 45 -6.61 14.20 -15.57
C ASN A 45 -6.25 14.21 -14.08
N PHE A 46 -5.02 13.82 -13.75
CA PHE A 46 -4.53 13.91 -12.38
C PHE A 46 -3.16 14.58 -12.32
N THR A 47 -2.88 15.18 -11.17
CA THR A 47 -1.58 15.76 -10.84
C THR A 47 -1.23 15.43 -9.39
N ILE A 48 0.00 15.00 -9.15
CA ILE A 48 0.59 14.84 -7.83
C ILE A 48 1.84 15.70 -7.80
N GLY A 49 1.77 16.87 -7.14
CA GLY A 49 2.87 17.82 -7.06
C GLY A 49 3.83 17.55 -5.90
N LYS A 50 4.69 18.52 -5.58
CA LYS A 50 5.70 18.44 -4.49
C LYS A 50 5.12 18.14 -3.10
N ASN A 51 3.90 18.55 -2.85
CA ASN A 51 3.19 18.27 -1.59
C ASN A 51 2.64 16.85 -1.54
N PHE A 52 2.78 16.09 -2.62
CA PHE A 52 2.30 14.73 -2.79
C PHE A 52 0.80 14.56 -2.54
N GLN A 53 0.01 15.62 -2.74
CA GLN A 53 -1.45 15.55 -2.71
C GLN A 53 -1.99 15.32 -4.12
N PRO A 54 -2.80 14.28 -4.35
CA PRO A 54 -3.44 14.05 -5.64
C PRO A 54 -4.53 15.10 -5.91
N HIS A 55 -4.51 15.64 -7.11
CA HIS A 55 -5.55 16.50 -7.65
C HIS A 55 -6.10 15.87 -8.92
N VAL A 56 -7.39 15.55 -8.93
CA VAL A 56 -8.11 14.99 -10.09
C VAL A 56 -9.01 16.06 -10.66
N LYS A 57 -9.01 16.21 -11.99
CA LYS A 57 -9.77 17.20 -12.75
C LYS A 57 -10.55 16.53 -13.87
N ASP A 58 -11.48 17.28 -14.46
CA ASP A 58 -12.29 16.91 -15.64
C ASP A 58 -13.28 15.76 -15.39
N ILE A 59 -13.52 15.39 -14.13
CA ILE A 59 -14.57 14.49 -13.68
C ILE A 59 -15.54 15.28 -12.80
N GLN A 60 -16.84 15.24 -13.11
CA GLN A 60 -17.85 16.00 -12.39
C GLN A 60 -18.32 15.31 -11.10
N GLU A 61 -18.31 14.00 -11.08
CA GLU A 61 -18.78 13.17 -9.96
C GLU A 61 -17.79 13.18 -8.80
N LYS A 62 -18.10 13.98 -7.77
CA LYS A 62 -17.24 14.16 -6.58
C LYS A 62 -16.82 12.84 -5.92
N GLU A 63 -17.71 11.85 -5.87
CA GLU A 63 -17.41 10.53 -5.28
C GLU A 63 -16.38 9.76 -6.13
N VAL A 64 -16.43 9.90 -7.46
CA VAL A 64 -15.43 9.30 -8.36
C VAL A 64 -14.08 9.99 -8.19
N VAL A 65 -14.05 11.32 -8.16
CA VAL A 65 -12.83 12.09 -7.87
C VAL A 65 -12.21 11.64 -6.56
N LYS A 66 -13.01 11.47 -5.50
CA LYS A 66 -12.55 11.00 -4.19
C LYS A 66 -11.99 9.58 -4.27
N LYS A 67 -12.65 8.66 -4.96
CA LYS A 67 -12.17 7.29 -5.16
C LYS A 67 -10.80 7.28 -5.83
N ILE A 68 -10.63 7.96 -6.96
CA ILE A 68 -9.35 8.03 -7.69
C ILE A 68 -8.26 8.67 -6.84
N SER A 69 -8.55 9.82 -6.23
CA SER A 69 -7.60 10.54 -5.37
C SER A 69 -7.13 9.69 -4.18
N SER A 70 -8.03 8.91 -3.59
CA SER A 70 -7.69 8.02 -2.47
C SER A 70 -6.72 6.92 -2.89
N GLN A 71 -6.88 6.33 -4.08
CA GLN A 71 -5.96 5.31 -4.58
C GLN A 71 -4.57 5.89 -4.88
N LEU A 72 -4.52 7.06 -5.50
CA LEU A 72 -3.27 7.76 -5.75
C LEU A 72 -2.58 8.15 -4.43
N PHE A 73 -3.33 8.65 -3.45
CA PHE A 73 -2.79 9.02 -2.14
C PHE A 73 -2.24 7.82 -1.37
N GLU A 74 -2.93 6.68 -1.41
CA GLU A 74 -2.44 5.44 -0.81
C GLU A 74 -1.08 5.03 -1.39
N VAL A 75 -0.90 5.13 -2.71
CA VAL A 75 0.42 4.89 -3.34
C VAL A 75 1.45 5.88 -2.82
N VAL A 76 1.13 7.17 -2.81
CA VAL A 76 2.04 8.25 -2.38
C VAL A 76 2.60 8.02 -0.99
N ILE A 77 1.75 7.75 0.00
CA ILE A 77 2.20 7.59 1.41
C ILE A 77 3.17 6.42 1.59
N HIS A 78 3.16 5.46 0.66
CA HIS A 78 4.06 4.31 0.69
C HIS A 78 5.32 4.51 -0.18
N ARG A 79 5.36 5.54 -1.03
CA ARG A 79 6.49 5.81 -1.96
C ARG A 79 7.34 6.99 -1.56
N VAL A 80 6.81 7.92 -0.78
CA VAL A 80 7.62 9.00 -0.19
C VAL A 80 8.60 8.36 0.81
N LYS A 81 9.89 8.60 0.56
CA LYS A 81 10.97 8.04 1.39
C LYS A 81 10.87 8.58 2.80
N LYS A 82 10.89 7.67 3.75
CA LYS A 82 11.06 7.93 5.18
C LYS A 82 12.06 6.92 5.71
N SER A 83 13.04 7.38 6.47
CA SER A 83 14.02 6.47 7.04
C SER A 83 13.38 5.56 8.09
N PHE A 84 14.02 4.41 8.33
CA PHE A 84 13.59 3.49 9.38
C PHE A 84 13.57 4.21 10.75
N ASP A 85 14.58 5.00 11.04
CA ASP A 85 14.72 5.68 12.33
C ASP A 85 13.67 6.77 12.54
N GLU A 86 13.28 7.52 11.51
CA GLU A 86 12.19 8.50 11.62
C GLU A 86 10.86 7.87 12.06
N ILE A 87 10.59 6.66 11.60
CA ILE A 87 9.30 5.99 11.84
C ILE A 87 9.36 5.03 13.02
N HIS A 88 10.47 4.31 13.19
CA HIS A 88 10.55 3.14 14.06
C HIS A 88 11.60 3.24 15.17
N SER A 89 12.33 4.35 15.34
CA SER A 89 13.36 4.50 16.40
C SER A 89 12.82 4.24 17.81
N LYS A 90 11.54 4.57 18.07
CA LYS A 90 10.88 4.39 19.36
C LYS A 90 10.08 3.08 19.47
N ASN A 91 10.32 2.14 18.57
CA ASN A 91 9.68 0.84 18.55
C ASN A 91 10.65 -0.26 18.94
N GLU A 92 10.16 -1.26 19.64
CA GLU A 92 10.81 -2.52 19.90
C GLU A 92 10.07 -3.63 19.16
N PHE A 93 10.79 -4.67 18.72
CA PHE A 93 10.25 -5.75 17.91
C PHE A 93 10.47 -7.07 18.63
N HIS A 94 9.39 -7.78 18.90
CA HIS A 94 9.38 -9.02 19.65
C HIS A 94 8.93 -10.17 18.75
N LEU A 95 9.68 -11.27 18.76
CA LEU A 95 9.34 -12.46 17.99
C LEU A 95 8.03 -13.06 18.50
N LEU A 96 7.08 -13.27 17.61
CA LEU A 96 5.87 -14.05 17.88
C LEU A 96 6.00 -15.49 17.38
N GLU A 97 6.37 -15.64 16.11
CA GLU A 97 6.45 -16.94 15.46
C GLU A 97 7.52 -16.95 14.34
N GLN A 98 8.19 -18.06 14.19
CA GLN A 98 8.99 -18.38 13.00
C GLN A 98 8.43 -19.65 12.36
N SER A 99 7.99 -19.54 11.10
CA SER A 99 7.38 -20.62 10.35
C SER A 99 7.75 -20.52 8.85
N GLU A 100 7.26 -21.45 8.05
CA GLU A 100 7.39 -21.39 6.59
C GLU A 100 6.76 -20.14 5.97
N LYS A 101 5.81 -19.49 6.69
CA LYS A 101 5.18 -18.23 6.28
C LYS A 101 6.08 -17.04 6.49
N GLY A 102 7.16 -17.17 7.25
CA GLY A 102 8.13 -16.12 7.58
C GLY A 102 8.31 -15.93 9.09
N ILE A 103 8.94 -14.81 9.45
CA ILE A 103 9.20 -14.37 10.81
C ILE A 103 8.12 -13.35 11.17
N GLU A 104 7.22 -13.71 12.09
CA GLU A 104 6.16 -12.84 12.58
C GLU A 104 6.61 -12.19 13.89
N MET A 105 6.35 -10.89 14.00
CA MET A 105 6.76 -10.07 15.13
C MET A 105 5.69 -9.06 15.53
N GLU A 106 5.65 -8.74 16.80
CA GLU A 106 4.81 -7.69 17.40
C GLU A 106 5.69 -6.50 17.77
N VAL A 107 5.08 -5.32 17.68
CA VAL A 107 5.74 -4.05 17.99
C VAL A 107 5.24 -3.53 19.34
N SER A 108 6.17 -3.07 20.19
CA SER A 108 5.89 -2.24 21.35
C SER A 108 6.47 -0.83 21.18
N GLY A 109 6.11 0.08 22.06
CA GLY A 109 6.50 1.48 21.96
C GLY A 109 5.51 2.35 21.20
N LYS A 110 5.97 3.19 20.27
CA LYS A 110 5.11 4.15 19.54
C LYS A 110 3.98 3.48 18.77
N ASN A 111 4.25 2.33 18.17
CA ASN A 111 3.30 1.56 17.36
C ASN A 111 2.84 0.29 18.09
N ASN A 112 2.55 0.41 19.37
CA ASN A 112 2.20 -0.73 20.22
C ASN A 112 1.02 -1.54 19.66
N GLY A 113 1.22 -2.86 19.55
CA GLY A 113 0.23 -3.81 19.04
C GLY A 113 0.19 -3.96 17.51
N ASP A 114 0.99 -3.19 16.76
CA ASP A 114 1.21 -3.47 15.35
C ASP A 114 1.95 -4.82 15.21
N LYS A 115 1.61 -5.60 14.17
CA LYS A 115 2.32 -6.85 13.86
C LYS A 115 2.75 -6.85 12.41
N TYR A 116 3.91 -7.44 12.18
CA TYR A 116 4.47 -7.60 10.86
C TYR A 116 4.97 -9.03 10.66
N ARG A 117 4.94 -9.50 9.43
CA ARG A 117 5.62 -10.73 9.06
C ARG A 117 6.55 -10.46 7.88
N VAL A 118 7.77 -10.94 8.01
CA VAL A 118 8.82 -10.83 6.99
C VAL A 118 9.12 -12.22 6.44
N LYS A 119 9.08 -12.34 5.12
CA LYS A 119 9.49 -13.53 4.38
C LYS A 119 10.37 -13.11 3.21
N ASP A 120 11.48 -13.81 3.01
CA ASP A 120 12.42 -13.60 1.90
C ASP A 120 12.83 -12.11 1.73
N GLY A 121 13.06 -11.43 2.87
CA GLY A 121 13.45 -10.04 2.90
C GLY A 121 12.34 -9.03 2.60
N ASN A 122 11.08 -9.46 2.52
CA ASN A 122 9.93 -8.61 2.22
C ASN A 122 8.87 -8.66 3.33
N ILE A 123 8.18 -7.55 3.57
CA ILE A 123 7.05 -7.49 4.50
C ILE A 123 5.83 -8.08 3.79
N ASN A 124 5.46 -9.32 4.14
CA ASN A 124 4.33 -10.02 3.52
C ASN A 124 3.05 -10.01 4.36
N MET A 125 3.08 -9.48 5.58
CA MET A 125 1.89 -9.24 6.37
C MET A 125 2.05 -7.98 7.22
N VAL A 126 0.98 -7.20 7.30
CA VAL A 126 0.85 -6.02 8.16
C VAL A 126 -0.47 -6.13 8.92
N PHE A 127 -0.41 -5.98 10.24
CA PHE A 127 -1.58 -5.86 11.11
C PHE A 127 -1.46 -4.55 11.88
N ARG A 128 -2.53 -3.73 11.85
CA ARG A 128 -2.59 -2.44 12.53
C ARG A 128 -3.97 -2.16 13.09
N LYS A 129 -4.00 -1.44 14.22
CA LYS A 129 -5.22 -0.87 14.76
C LYS A 129 -5.15 0.65 14.65
N ILE A 130 -5.98 1.23 13.78
CA ILE A 130 -5.99 2.66 13.47
C ILE A 130 -7.41 3.20 13.68
N HIS A 131 -7.58 4.16 14.59
CA HIS A 131 -8.86 4.85 14.86
C HIS A 131 -10.07 3.89 15.03
N GLY A 132 -9.88 2.79 15.75
CA GLY A 132 -10.96 1.82 15.99
C GLY A 132 -11.21 0.85 14.84
N THR A 133 -10.38 0.86 13.82
CA THR A 133 -10.40 -0.12 12.74
C THR A 133 -9.16 -1.01 12.81
N ILE A 134 -9.36 -2.32 12.79
CA ILE A 134 -8.27 -3.29 12.58
C ILE A 134 -8.10 -3.45 11.08
N ILE A 135 -6.87 -3.25 10.59
CA ILE A 135 -6.47 -3.43 9.20
C ILE A 135 -5.45 -4.55 9.16
N GLN A 136 -5.71 -5.56 8.35
CA GLN A 136 -4.79 -6.65 8.10
C GLN A 136 -4.55 -6.78 6.60
N ILE A 137 -3.29 -6.78 6.18
CA ILE A 137 -2.86 -6.86 4.78
C ILE A 137 -1.97 -8.09 4.63
N PHE A 138 -2.22 -8.89 3.59
CA PHE A 138 -1.39 -10.00 3.18
C PHE A 138 -0.91 -9.77 1.75
N VAL A 139 0.41 -9.71 1.56
CA VAL A 139 1.03 -9.58 0.24
C VAL A 139 1.35 -10.98 -0.28
N GLU A 140 0.86 -11.25 -1.49
CA GLU A 140 1.02 -12.52 -2.18
C GLU A 140 2.17 -12.45 -3.19
N ASP A 141 2.36 -11.27 -3.83
CA ASP A 141 3.39 -11.09 -4.85
C ASP A 141 3.99 -9.69 -4.84
N PHE A 142 5.23 -9.60 -5.30
CA PHE A 142 6.03 -8.38 -5.36
C PHE A 142 6.59 -8.17 -6.76
N PHE A 143 6.58 -6.93 -7.20
CA PHE A 143 7.24 -6.48 -8.41
C PHE A 143 8.62 -5.92 -8.05
N ASP A 144 9.69 -6.49 -8.60
CA ASP A 144 11.05 -6.00 -8.41
C ASP A 144 11.36 -4.88 -9.40
N THR A 145 11.73 -3.71 -8.88
CA THR A 145 12.10 -2.53 -9.67
C THR A 145 13.59 -2.48 -10.01
N GLY A 146 14.40 -3.38 -9.45
CA GLY A 146 15.87 -3.32 -9.44
C GLY A 146 16.44 -2.41 -8.34
N ASN A 147 15.60 -1.56 -7.71
CA ASN A 147 15.96 -0.66 -6.60
C ASN A 147 14.95 -0.77 -5.45
N GLY A 148 14.53 -1.98 -5.14
CA GLY A 148 13.53 -2.31 -4.14
C GLY A 148 12.24 -2.86 -4.74
N VAL A 149 11.32 -3.29 -3.89
CA VAL A 149 10.12 -4.02 -4.29
C VAL A 149 8.84 -3.22 -4.09
N LEU A 150 7.85 -3.52 -4.92
CA LEU A 150 6.49 -3.00 -4.87
C LEU A 150 5.53 -4.17 -4.64
N SER A 151 4.64 -4.08 -3.64
CA SER A 151 3.56 -5.05 -3.50
C SER A 151 2.63 -4.92 -4.70
N CYS A 152 2.48 -5.99 -5.50
CA CYS A 152 1.67 -5.97 -6.72
C CYS A 152 0.40 -6.82 -6.61
N LYS A 153 0.39 -7.85 -5.79
CA LYS A 153 -0.79 -8.67 -5.52
C LYS A 153 -0.97 -8.84 -4.02
N TYR A 154 -2.08 -8.40 -3.49
CA TYR A 154 -2.33 -8.43 -2.04
C TYR A 154 -3.81 -8.42 -1.71
N SER A 155 -4.14 -8.80 -0.49
CA SER A 155 -5.47 -8.71 0.07
C SER A 155 -5.48 -7.90 1.36
N SER A 156 -6.60 -7.26 1.66
CA SER A 156 -6.81 -6.62 2.96
C SER A 156 -8.14 -7.03 3.60
N GLN A 157 -8.13 -7.03 4.93
CA GLN A 157 -9.33 -7.15 5.76
C GLN A 157 -9.39 -5.94 6.68
N GLN A 158 -10.56 -5.33 6.77
CA GLN A 158 -10.81 -4.19 7.65
C GLN A 158 -11.99 -4.54 8.55
N LEU A 159 -11.78 -4.44 9.86
CA LEU A 159 -12.78 -4.72 10.89
C LEU A 159 -12.99 -3.46 11.73
N GLU A 160 -14.19 -2.90 11.69
CA GLU A 160 -14.60 -1.80 12.56
C GLU A 160 -14.94 -2.35 13.96
N VAL A 161 -14.05 -2.14 14.95
CA VAL A 161 -14.22 -2.71 16.30
C VAL A 161 -15.10 -1.86 17.21
N ASN A 162 -15.32 -0.59 16.89
CA ASN A 162 -16.11 0.33 17.70
C ASN A 162 -17.59 0.43 17.25
N SER A 163 -18.02 -0.42 16.33
CA SER A 163 -19.40 -0.48 15.86
C SER A 163 -20.23 -1.46 16.68
N LEU A 164 -21.48 -1.12 16.97
CA LEU A 164 -22.46 -2.04 17.61
C LEU A 164 -22.66 -3.31 16.77
N THR A 165 -22.42 -3.22 15.46
CA THR A 165 -22.44 -4.34 14.53
C THR A 165 -21.12 -4.35 13.76
N PRO A 166 -20.06 -5.00 14.28
CA PRO A 166 -18.77 -5.06 13.61
C PRO A 166 -18.91 -5.58 12.18
N LYS A 167 -18.36 -4.84 11.22
CA LYS A 167 -18.37 -5.23 9.79
C LYS A 167 -16.97 -5.53 9.33
N THR A 168 -16.80 -6.69 8.75
CA THR A 168 -15.57 -7.05 8.08
C THR A 168 -15.71 -6.77 6.59
N GLN A 169 -14.83 -5.93 6.06
CA GLN A 169 -14.69 -5.70 4.63
C GLN A 169 -13.42 -6.38 4.14
N LYS A 170 -13.53 -7.07 3.00
CA LYS A 170 -12.41 -7.78 2.38
C LYS A 170 -12.20 -7.27 0.97
N TYR A 171 -10.93 -7.02 0.65
CA TYR A 171 -10.51 -6.52 -0.65
C TYR A 171 -9.36 -7.37 -1.19
N LYS A 172 -9.32 -7.55 -2.52
CA LYS A 172 -8.17 -8.09 -3.24
C LYS A 172 -7.68 -7.05 -4.23
N TYR A 173 -6.38 -6.87 -4.30
CA TYR A 173 -5.75 -5.85 -5.12
C TYR A 173 -4.81 -6.52 -6.12
N LEU A 174 -4.82 -6.00 -7.33
CA LEU A 174 -3.84 -6.29 -8.36
C LEU A 174 -3.36 -4.97 -8.95
N ASP A 175 -2.08 -4.65 -8.72
CA ASP A 175 -1.41 -3.44 -9.14
C ASP A 175 -0.43 -3.74 -10.26
N ASN A 176 -0.44 -2.94 -11.32
CA ASN A 176 0.62 -2.91 -12.32
C ASN A 176 1.35 -1.58 -12.23
N PHE A 177 2.65 -1.64 -12.46
CA PHE A 177 3.53 -0.48 -12.39
C PHE A 177 4.19 -0.22 -13.73
N VAL A 178 4.43 1.04 -14.04
CA VAL A 178 5.14 1.48 -15.24
C VAL A 178 6.27 2.42 -14.87
N LYS A 179 7.34 2.34 -15.62
CA LYS A 179 8.46 3.28 -15.52
C LYS A 179 8.13 4.55 -16.31
N ILE A 180 8.22 5.72 -15.66
CA ILE A 180 8.02 6.99 -16.36
C ILE A 180 9.11 7.13 -17.44
N LYS A 181 8.70 7.46 -18.66
CA LYS A 181 9.61 7.56 -19.81
C LYS A 181 10.81 8.47 -19.52
N ASN A 182 12.00 8.00 -19.88
CA ASN A 182 13.28 8.68 -19.67
C ASN A 182 13.66 8.91 -18.19
N THR A 183 13.13 8.11 -17.29
CA THR A 183 13.47 8.16 -15.86
C THR A 183 13.66 6.75 -15.30
N ASP A 184 14.15 6.64 -14.05
CA ASP A 184 14.16 5.39 -13.28
C ASP A 184 13.02 5.32 -12.25
N LEU A 185 11.96 6.09 -12.47
CA LEU A 185 10.84 6.22 -11.55
C LEU A 185 9.70 5.28 -11.92
N TRP A 186 9.30 4.43 -10.96
CA TRP A 186 8.16 3.55 -11.09
C TRP A 186 6.93 4.14 -10.40
N VAL A 187 5.81 4.12 -11.09
CA VAL A 187 4.52 4.62 -10.63
C VAL A 187 3.41 3.62 -10.93
N LEU A 188 2.28 3.75 -10.28
CA LEU A 188 1.11 2.93 -10.54
C LEU A 188 0.57 3.22 -11.95
N GLU A 189 0.46 2.18 -12.77
CA GLU A 189 -0.19 2.21 -14.09
C GLU A 189 -1.65 1.80 -14.01
N SER A 190 -1.93 0.76 -13.24
CA SER A 190 -3.31 0.34 -13.00
C SER A 190 -3.48 -0.39 -11.67
N ARG A 191 -4.69 -0.34 -11.14
CA ARG A 191 -5.12 -1.07 -9.95
C ARG A 191 -6.50 -1.66 -10.17
N ILE A 192 -6.63 -2.96 -9.93
CA ILE A 192 -7.92 -3.63 -9.85
C ILE A 192 -8.21 -3.93 -8.37
N ILE A 193 -9.39 -3.55 -7.90
CA ILE A 193 -9.86 -3.86 -6.56
C ILE A 193 -11.11 -4.71 -6.65
N ASN A 194 -11.03 -5.94 -6.17
CA ASN A 194 -12.19 -6.82 -6.03
C ASN A 194 -12.67 -6.80 -4.57
N SER A 195 -13.95 -6.62 -4.38
CA SER A 195 -14.60 -6.66 -3.06
C SER A 195 -15.99 -7.32 -3.19
N ILE A 196 -16.57 -7.63 -2.04
CA ILE A 196 -17.95 -8.18 -2.00
C ILE A 196 -18.81 -7.15 -1.25
N ASN A 197 -19.91 -6.73 -1.86
CA ASN A 197 -20.85 -5.80 -1.25
C ASN A 197 -21.75 -6.50 -0.20
N LYS A 198 -22.63 -5.73 0.45
CA LYS A 198 -23.56 -6.23 1.47
C LYS A 198 -24.54 -7.27 0.92
N ASN A 199 -24.83 -7.23 -0.38
CA ASN A 199 -25.73 -8.17 -1.07
C ASN A 199 -24.99 -9.43 -1.54
N LYS A 200 -23.71 -9.61 -1.16
CA LYS A 200 -22.84 -10.71 -1.62
C LYS A 200 -22.51 -10.67 -3.12
N GLU A 201 -22.70 -9.53 -3.77
CA GLU A 201 -22.32 -9.32 -5.16
C GLU A 201 -20.86 -8.90 -5.25
N GLU A 202 -20.15 -9.40 -6.24
CA GLU A 202 -18.78 -9.00 -6.51
C GLU A 202 -18.74 -7.60 -7.13
N LEU A 203 -17.94 -6.72 -6.55
CA LEU A 203 -17.66 -5.38 -7.06
C LEU A 203 -16.23 -5.33 -7.56
N VAL A 204 -16.07 -4.87 -8.78
CA VAL A 204 -14.75 -4.68 -9.42
C VAL A 204 -14.58 -3.21 -9.75
N ASN A 205 -13.57 -2.60 -9.14
CA ASN A 205 -13.12 -1.24 -9.43
C ASN A 205 -11.80 -1.32 -10.19
N HIS A 206 -11.73 -0.68 -11.35
CA HIS A 206 -10.52 -0.65 -12.16
C HIS A 206 -10.08 0.79 -12.38
N PHE A 207 -8.91 1.13 -11.84
CA PHE A 207 -8.22 2.41 -12.00
C PHE A 207 -7.09 2.24 -12.98
N ILE A 208 -6.95 3.16 -13.94
CA ILE A 208 -5.92 3.14 -14.98
C ILE A 208 -5.32 4.54 -15.09
N PHE A 209 -4.00 4.62 -15.15
CA PHE A 209 -3.23 5.85 -15.27
C PHE A 209 -2.33 5.78 -16.48
N LYS A 210 -2.46 6.74 -17.39
CA LYS A 210 -1.75 6.75 -18.68
C LYS A 210 -1.09 8.09 -18.97
N ASN A 211 -0.23 8.11 -19.99
CA ASN A 211 0.46 9.32 -20.43
C ASN A 211 1.18 10.04 -19.28
N ILE A 212 1.81 9.23 -18.41
CA ILE A 212 2.42 9.72 -17.18
C ILE A 212 3.74 10.41 -17.49
N VAL A 213 3.87 11.63 -16.96
CA VAL A 213 5.08 12.46 -17.09
C VAL A 213 5.46 13.06 -15.74
N THR A 214 6.76 13.31 -15.53
CA THR A 214 7.25 14.05 -14.35
C THR A 214 6.88 15.51 -14.44
N ILE A 215 6.80 16.20 -13.30
CA ILE A 215 6.56 17.64 -13.18
C ILE A 215 7.86 18.34 -12.79
#